data_48c99edb80b3cbb834664bdc9b8149a5
#
_entry.id   48c99edb80b3cbb834664bdc9b8149a5
#
_cell.length_a   1.000
_cell.length_b   1.000
_cell.length_c   1.000
_cell.angle_alpha   90.00
_cell.angle_beta   90.00
_cell.angle_gamma   90.00
#
_symmetry.space_group_name_H-M   'P 1'
#
loop_
_entity.id
_entity.type
_entity.pdbx_description
1 polymer ?
#
loop_
_entity_poly.entity_id
_entity_poly.type
_entity_poly.pdbx_seq_one_letter_code
_entity_poly.pdbx_strand_id
1 'polypeptide(L)'
;MLKDLPYREKRMRPQIVLFGDSITEQSFKSGGWGASLADTYSRKADVLVRGYGGYNTRWALFLLHHLFPLGLAKPLAAVTVFFGANDAALKGRTSDRQHVPVEEYKENLRKIVQHVKECSPTVLVVLITPPPIDEEGRFAFARSSYGEKAMELPERTNEMAGVYARQCVELAKELGIYSIDIWSKMQEKEGWQKKFLSDGLHLTPEGNAVVSREVIRVFSEAWLSAAEMPFDFPHHSEIDGKNPGKAFQQRCL
;
A
#
# COMPACT_ATOMS: atom_id res chain seq x y z
N MET A 1 14.12 17.23 -6.86
CA MET A 1 13.01 16.98 -7.79
C MET A 1 11.78 17.83 -7.54
N LEU A 2 11.25 17.96 -6.31
CA LEU A 2 10.12 18.87 -6.02
C LEU A 2 10.47 20.37 -6.14
N LYS A 3 11.77 20.73 -6.10
CA LYS A 3 12.25 22.13 -6.20
C LYS A 3 12.13 22.71 -7.62
N ASP A 4 12.01 21.87 -8.64
CA ASP A 4 12.08 22.29 -10.05
C ASP A 4 10.73 22.26 -10.78
N LEU A 5 9.62 22.00 -10.07
CA LEU A 5 8.26 22.06 -10.63
C LEU A 5 7.84 23.50 -10.93
N PRO A 6 7.08 23.77 -12.03
CA PRO A 6 6.52 25.06 -12.32
C PRO A 6 5.65 25.57 -11.17
N TYR A 7 5.59 26.87 -10.98
CA TYR A 7 4.93 27.55 -9.86
C TYR A 7 3.51 27.08 -9.53
N ARG A 8 2.68 26.76 -10.55
CA ARG A 8 1.32 26.28 -10.40
C ARG A 8 1.26 24.85 -9.83
N GLU A 9 2.28 24.03 -10.11
CA GLU A 9 2.40 22.64 -9.61
C GLU A 9 2.97 22.58 -8.19
N LYS A 10 3.81 23.57 -7.78
CA LYS A 10 4.36 23.66 -6.41
C LYS A 10 3.29 23.90 -5.33
N ARG A 11 2.10 24.39 -5.68
CA ARG A 11 1.00 24.64 -4.74
C ARG A 11 0.04 23.46 -4.54
N MET A 12 0.07 22.47 -5.42
CA MET A 12 -0.78 21.30 -5.25
C MET A 12 -0.04 20.25 -4.41
N ARG A 13 -0.69 19.76 -3.36
CA ARG A 13 -0.15 18.63 -2.63
C ARG A 13 0.05 17.45 -3.59
N PRO A 14 1.23 16.83 -3.60
CA PRO A 14 1.42 15.59 -4.36
C PRO A 14 0.56 14.48 -3.76
N GLN A 15 0.25 13.47 -4.57
CA GLN A 15 -0.56 12.34 -4.14
C GLN A 15 0.31 11.14 -3.78
N ILE A 16 -0.03 10.50 -2.66
CA ILE A 16 0.43 9.16 -2.28
C ILE A 16 -0.77 8.22 -2.46
N VAL A 17 -0.68 7.26 -3.36
CA VAL A 17 -1.75 6.31 -3.63
C VAL A 17 -1.43 4.96 -3.00
N LEU A 18 -2.36 4.44 -2.20
CA LEU A 18 -2.27 3.11 -1.60
C LEU A 18 -3.13 2.18 -2.45
N PHE A 19 -2.49 1.39 -3.31
CA PHE A 19 -3.18 0.47 -4.22
C PHE A 19 -3.03 -0.98 -3.76
N GLY A 20 -4.14 -1.69 -3.59
CA GLY A 20 -4.11 -3.06 -3.06
C GLY A 20 -5.49 -3.69 -2.89
N ASP A 21 -5.50 -4.77 -2.14
CA ASP A 21 -6.68 -5.58 -1.82
C ASP A 21 -7.41 -5.12 -0.52
N SER A 22 -8.05 -6.07 0.20
CA SER A 22 -8.75 -5.79 1.46
C SER A 22 -7.85 -5.20 2.55
N ILE A 23 -6.56 -5.56 2.58
CA ILE A 23 -5.62 -5.04 3.57
C ILE A 23 -5.39 -3.54 3.34
N THR A 24 -5.39 -3.12 2.08
CA THR A 24 -5.35 -1.70 1.71
C THR A 24 -6.70 -1.02 1.89
N GLU A 25 -7.82 -1.65 1.50
CA GLU A 25 -9.17 -1.13 1.70
C GLU A 25 -9.44 -0.78 3.16
N GLN A 26 -9.00 -1.65 4.06
CA GLN A 26 -9.18 -1.47 5.51
C GLN A 26 -8.14 -0.54 6.16
N SER A 27 -7.18 -0.02 5.39
CA SER A 27 -6.05 0.75 5.92
C SER A 27 -6.43 2.09 6.57
N PHE A 28 -7.64 2.61 6.33
CA PHE A 28 -8.15 3.82 7.00
C PHE A 28 -9.10 3.55 8.17
N LYS A 29 -9.30 2.28 8.56
CA LYS A 29 -9.94 1.96 9.84
C LYS A 29 -9.08 2.48 11.00
N SER A 30 -9.68 2.62 12.18
CA SER A 30 -8.95 3.00 13.41
C SER A 30 -7.72 2.10 13.62
N GLY A 31 -6.55 2.69 13.79
CA GLY A 31 -5.27 1.98 13.88
C GLY A 31 -4.76 1.40 12.56
N GLY A 32 -5.36 1.76 11.42
CA GLY A 32 -4.95 1.32 10.09
C GLY A 32 -3.67 2.00 9.59
N TRP A 33 -2.90 1.29 8.77
CA TRP A 33 -1.62 1.78 8.24
C TRP A 33 -1.75 2.98 7.31
N GLY A 34 -2.81 3.06 6.53
CA GLY A 34 -3.10 4.20 5.66
C GLY A 34 -3.50 5.44 6.45
N ALA A 35 -4.27 5.28 7.55
CA ALA A 35 -4.61 6.38 8.44
C ALA A 35 -3.34 6.96 9.11
N SER A 36 -2.40 6.10 9.54
CA SER A 36 -1.11 6.53 10.09
C SER A 36 -0.26 7.28 9.08
N LEU A 37 -0.29 6.87 7.79
CA LEU A 37 0.36 7.60 6.72
C LEU A 37 -0.29 8.96 6.47
N ALA A 38 -1.62 9.03 6.43
CA ALA A 38 -2.35 10.28 6.23
C ALA A 38 -2.05 11.30 7.35
N ASP A 39 -1.91 10.84 8.59
CA ASP A 39 -1.47 11.66 9.71
C ASP A 39 -0.03 12.15 9.51
N THR A 40 0.91 11.24 9.22
CA THR A 40 2.33 11.56 9.00
C THR A 40 2.55 12.59 7.87
N TYR A 41 1.78 12.49 6.79
CA TYR A 41 1.87 13.39 5.63
C TYR A 41 0.83 14.51 5.65
N SER A 42 0.19 14.76 6.79
CA SER A 42 -0.79 15.84 6.96
C SER A 42 -0.22 17.17 6.49
N ARG A 43 -0.97 17.88 5.62
CA ARG A 43 -0.56 19.15 5.00
C ARG A 43 0.67 19.08 4.07
N LYS A 44 1.17 17.89 3.73
CA LYS A 44 2.36 17.66 2.91
C LYS A 44 2.04 16.90 1.64
N ALA A 45 1.19 15.87 1.75
CA ALA A 45 0.68 15.09 0.62
C ALA A 45 -0.76 14.64 0.88
N ASP A 46 -1.50 14.41 -0.20
CA ASP A 46 -2.83 13.77 -0.13
C ASP A 46 -2.65 12.27 -0.19
N VAL A 47 -3.07 11.53 0.85
CA VAL A 47 -3.02 10.06 0.88
C VAL A 47 -4.37 9.51 0.40
N LEU A 48 -4.35 8.76 -0.70
CA LEU A 48 -5.53 8.22 -1.35
C LEU A 48 -5.56 6.70 -1.23
N VAL A 49 -6.65 6.15 -0.70
CA VAL A 49 -6.86 4.70 -0.64
C VAL A 49 -7.53 4.21 -1.92
N ARG A 50 -6.93 3.19 -2.52
CA ARG A 50 -7.42 2.42 -3.67
C ARG A 50 -7.30 0.94 -3.33
N GLY A 51 -7.97 0.52 -2.28
CA GLY A 51 -8.06 -0.86 -1.81
C GLY A 51 -9.35 -1.51 -2.30
N TYR A 52 -9.27 -2.75 -2.74
CA TYR A 52 -10.39 -3.52 -3.31
C TYR A 52 -10.44 -4.91 -2.68
N GLY A 53 -11.35 -5.10 -1.73
CA GLY A 53 -11.50 -6.33 -0.98
C GLY A 53 -11.67 -7.55 -1.88
N GLY A 54 -10.89 -8.60 -1.63
CA GLY A 54 -10.94 -9.84 -2.40
C GLY A 54 -10.27 -9.80 -3.78
N TYR A 55 -9.75 -8.65 -4.24
CA TYR A 55 -9.10 -8.55 -5.55
C TYR A 55 -7.72 -9.19 -5.55
N ASN A 56 -7.41 -9.85 -6.66
CA ASN A 56 -6.09 -10.35 -7.03
C ASN A 56 -5.44 -9.44 -8.08
N THR A 57 -4.19 -9.71 -8.44
CA THR A 57 -3.46 -8.91 -9.43
C THR A 57 -4.09 -8.96 -10.83
N ARG A 58 -4.70 -10.08 -11.23
CA ARG A 58 -5.39 -10.21 -12.53
C ARG A 58 -6.56 -9.23 -12.64
N TRP A 59 -7.35 -9.09 -11.57
CA TRP A 59 -8.48 -8.15 -11.54
C TRP A 59 -8.01 -6.71 -11.37
N ALA A 60 -6.91 -6.49 -10.66
CA ALA A 60 -6.31 -5.17 -10.50
C ALA A 60 -5.91 -4.54 -11.84
N LEU A 61 -5.48 -5.33 -12.84
CA LEU A 61 -5.12 -4.81 -14.17
C LEU A 61 -6.29 -4.07 -14.84
N PHE A 62 -7.53 -4.49 -14.63
CA PHE A 62 -8.71 -3.82 -15.20
C PHE A 62 -8.98 -2.44 -14.59
N LEU A 63 -8.41 -2.15 -13.42
CA LEU A 63 -8.59 -0.88 -12.72
C LEU A 63 -7.59 0.19 -13.17
N LEU A 64 -6.47 -0.19 -13.80
CA LEU A 64 -5.33 0.70 -14.01
C LEU A 64 -5.69 1.99 -14.74
N HIS A 65 -6.36 1.92 -15.88
CA HIS A 65 -6.73 3.09 -16.67
C HIS A 65 -7.76 3.99 -15.96
N HIS A 66 -8.55 3.44 -15.04
CA HIS A 66 -9.52 4.20 -14.25
C HIS A 66 -8.86 4.93 -13.07
N LEU A 67 -7.86 4.29 -12.45
CA LEU A 67 -7.20 4.83 -11.26
C LEU A 67 -5.99 5.69 -11.60
N PHE A 68 -5.30 5.35 -12.66
CA PHE A 68 -4.08 5.99 -13.15
C PHE A 68 -4.23 6.35 -14.63
N PRO A 69 -5.09 7.34 -14.96
CA PRO A 69 -5.22 7.80 -16.34
C PRO A 69 -3.95 8.52 -16.79
N LEU A 70 -3.62 8.42 -18.08
CA LEU A 70 -2.57 9.24 -18.68
C LEU A 70 -2.94 10.71 -18.57
N GLY A 71 -1.97 11.58 -18.25
CA GLY A 71 -2.20 13.01 -18.11
C GLY A 71 -2.86 13.42 -16.78
N LEU A 72 -2.48 12.76 -15.69
CA LEU A 72 -2.91 13.11 -14.34
C LEU A 72 -2.74 14.60 -14.05
N ALA A 73 -3.82 15.26 -13.57
CA ALA A 73 -3.81 16.68 -13.23
C ALA A 73 -2.96 16.99 -11.97
N LYS A 74 -2.77 16.00 -11.08
CA LYS A 74 -1.95 16.12 -9.87
C LYS A 74 -0.78 15.14 -9.93
N PRO A 75 0.43 15.57 -9.54
CA PRO A 75 1.59 14.71 -9.56
C PRO A 75 1.46 13.58 -8.53
N LEU A 76 1.81 12.35 -8.95
CA LEU A 76 1.98 11.21 -8.05
C LEU A 76 3.38 11.29 -7.41
N ALA A 77 3.45 11.41 -6.08
CA ALA A 77 4.70 11.30 -5.35
C ALA A 77 5.09 9.84 -5.14
N ALA A 78 4.13 9.02 -4.69
CA ALA A 78 4.35 7.60 -4.46
C ALA A 78 3.10 6.76 -4.73
N VAL A 79 3.32 5.50 -5.09
CA VAL A 79 2.31 4.46 -5.16
C VAL A 79 2.82 3.23 -4.42
N THR A 80 2.11 2.77 -3.41
CA THR A 80 2.32 1.44 -2.85
C THR A 80 1.45 0.44 -3.60
N VAL A 81 1.99 -0.74 -3.93
CA VAL A 81 1.26 -1.84 -4.57
C VAL A 81 1.27 -3.02 -3.61
N PHE A 82 0.12 -3.33 -3.02
CA PHE A 82 0.00 -4.32 -1.95
C PHE A 82 -1.06 -5.36 -2.31
N PHE A 83 -0.66 -6.33 -3.14
CA PHE A 83 -1.44 -7.49 -3.58
C PHE A 83 -0.68 -8.79 -3.33
N GLY A 84 -1.37 -9.91 -3.46
CA GLY A 84 -0.79 -11.24 -3.38
C GLY A 84 -1.47 -12.14 -2.36
N ALA A 85 -2.14 -11.57 -1.35
CA ALA A 85 -2.88 -12.35 -0.36
C ALA A 85 -4.03 -13.16 -0.97
N ASN A 86 -4.68 -12.65 -2.02
CA ASN A 86 -5.72 -13.34 -2.77
C ASN A 86 -5.14 -14.21 -3.89
N ASP A 87 -4.10 -13.75 -4.57
CA ASP A 87 -3.40 -14.50 -5.60
C ASP A 87 -2.87 -15.84 -5.06
N ALA A 88 -2.37 -15.85 -3.82
CA ALA A 88 -1.86 -17.03 -3.14
C ALA A 88 -2.94 -18.01 -2.63
N ALA A 89 -4.23 -17.79 -2.92
CA ALA A 89 -5.28 -18.73 -2.61
C ALA A 89 -5.02 -20.08 -3.30
N LEU A 90 -5.34 -21.19 -2.62
CA LEU A 90 -5.07 -22.53 -3.13
C LEU A 90 -6.17 -22.99 -4.08
N LYS A 91 -5.79 -23.64 -5.18
CA LYS A 91 -6.73 -24.27 -6.10
C LYS A 91 -7.54 -25.37 -5.42
N GLY A 92 -8.81 -25.49 -5.79
CA GLY A 92 -9.71 -26.48 -5.21
C GLY A 92 -10.11 -26.19 -3.75
N ARG A 93 -9.89 -24.98 -3.24
CA ARG A 93 -10.29 -24.51 -1.91
C ARG A 93 -11.38 -23.43 -2.01
N THR A 94 -11.89 -23.00 -0.86
CA THR A 94 -13.01 -22.04 -0.77
C THR A 94 -12.75 -20.76 -1.58
N SER A 95 -11.51 -20.29 -1.66
CA SER A 95 -11.14 -19.06 -2.38
C SER A 95 -10.49 -19.32 -3.75
N ASP A 96 -10.71 -20.49 -4.35
CA ASP A 96 -10.10 -20.94 -5.62
C ASP A 96 -10.19 -19.90 -6.74
N ARG A 97 -11.33 -19.23 -6.90
CA ARG A 97 -11.50 -18.20 -7.94
C ARG A 97 -10.56 -17.01 -7.81
N GLN A 98 -9.97 -16.79 -6.64
CA GLN A 98 -9.01 -15.70 -6.41
C GLN A 98 -7.58 -16.09 -6.82
N HIS A 99 -7.32 -17.39 -6.96
CA HIS A 99 -6.00 -17.89 -7.29
C HIS A 99 -5.48 -17.31 -8.61
N VAL A 100 -4.24 -16.85 -8.59
CA VAL A 100 -3.46 -16.48 -9.78
C VAL A 100 -2.14 -17.25 -9.71
N PRO A 101 -1.75 -17.99 -10.75
CA PRO A 101 -0.45 -18.68 -10.77
C PRO A 101 0.70 -17.71 -10.48
N VAL A 102 1.71 -18.17 -9.76
CA VAL A 102 2.80 -17.31 -9.26
C VAL A 102 3.56 -16.57 -10.38
N GLU A 103 3.77 -17.19 -11.52
CA GLU A 103 4.42 -16.55 -12.66
C GLU A 103 3.53 -15.43 -13.26
N GLU A 104 2.22 -15.66 -13.34
CA GLU A 104 1.27 -14.65 -13.78
C GLU A 104 1.16 -13.50 -12.77
N TYR A 105 1.18 -13.80 -11.46
CA TYR A 105 1.22 -12.79 -10.41
C TYR A 105 2.41 -11.84 -10.58
N LYS A 106 3.61 -12.39 -10.77
CA LYS A 106 4.83 -11.61 -11.02
C LYS A 106 4.69 -10.72 -12.24
N GLU A 107 4.16 -11.27 -13.34
CA GLU A 107 3.96 -10.53 -14.58
C GLU A 107 2.87 -9.45 -14.44
N ASN A 108 1.80 -9.72 -13.70
CA ASN A 108 0.75 -8.74 -13.41
C ASN A 108 1.30 -7.58 -12.58
N LEU A 109 2.10 -7.84 -11.56
CA LEU A 109 2.79 -6.79 -10.80
C LEU A 109 3.70 -5.95 -11.70
N ARG A 110 4.44 -6.59 -12.64
CA ARG A 110 5.27 -5.87 -13.63
C ARG A 110 4.44 -4.90 -14.46
N LYS A 111 3.30 -5.35 -14.98
CA LYS A 111 2.38 -4.52 -15.77
C LYS A 111 1.81 -3.36 -14.95
N ILE A 112 1.46 -3.61 -13.67
CA ILE A 112 1.00 -2.54 -12.76
C ILE A 112 2.08 -1.48 -12.61
N VAL A 113 3.32 -1.87 -12.31
CA VAL A 113 4.46 -0.95 -12.14
C VAL A 113 4.73 -0.16 -13.41
N GLN A 114 4.75 -0.83 -14.57
CA GLN A 114 4.98 -0.18 -15.87
C GLN A 114 3.92 0.88 -16.13
N HIS A 115 2.63 0.53 -16.02
CA HIS A 115 1.54 1.47 -16.23
C HIS A 115 1.60 2.70 -15.31
N VAL A 116 1.88 2.49 -14.02
CA VAL A 116 2.02 3.58 -13.04
C VAL A 116 3.18 4.51 -13.42
N LYS A 117 4.32 3.95 -13.86
CA LYS A 117 5.48 4.73 -14.34
C LYS A 117 5.22 5.45 -15.67
N GLU A 118 4.41 4.87 -16.56
CA GLU A 118 3.97 5.56 -17.80
C GLU A 118 3.12 6.79 -17.47
N CYS A 119 2.23 6.68 -16.47
CA CYS A 119 1.40 7.81 -16.04
C CYS A 119 2.19 8.90 -15.29
N SER A 120 3.25 8.52 -14.59
CA SER A 120 4.10 9.42 -13.79
C SER A 120 5.54 8.88 -13.73
N PRO A 121 6.43 9.27 -14.64
CA PRO A 121 7.78 8.69 -14.75
C PRO A 121 8.66 8.83 -13.50
N THR A 122 8.43 9.85 -12.69
CA THR A 122 9.20 10.14 -11.46
C THR A 122 8.58 9.58 -10.19
N VAL A 123 7.45 8.88 -10.29
CA VAL A 123 6.74 8.33 -9.13
C VAL A 123 7.59 7.30 -8.39
N LEU A 124 7.59 7.38 -7.07
CA LEU A 124 8.14 6.34 -6.22
C LEU A 124 7.17 5.16 -6.16
N VAL A 125 7.51 4.03 -6.77
CA VAL A 125 6.73 2.80 -6.67
C VAL A 125 7.36 1.88 -5.62
N VAL A 126 6.53 1.39 -4.69
CA VAL A 126 6.95 0.45 -3.64
C VAL A 126 6.05 -0.79 -3.70
N LEU A 127 6.62 -1.96 -3.95
CA LEU A 127 5.92 -3.22 -3.84
C LEU A 127 5.91 -3.69 -2.38
N ILE A 128 4.75 -4.14 -1.89
CA ILE A 128 4.61 -4.72 -0.56
C ILE A 128 4.21 -6.18 -0.73
N THR A 129 4.96 -7.10 -0.12
CA THR A 129 4.65 -8.53 -0.18
C THR A 129 3.33 -8.85 0.51
N PRO A 130 2.60 -9.92 0.12
CA PRO A 130 1.51 -10.42 0.94
C PRO A 130 2.02 -10.67 2.38
N PRO A 131 1.16 -10.52 3.41
CA PRO A 131 1.52 -10.84 4.78
C PRO A 131 1.68 -12.35 4.97
N PRO A 132 2.26 -12.81 6.09
CA PRO A 132 2.23 -14.22 6.45
C PRO A 132 0.79 -14.66 6.76
N ILE A 133 0.55 -15.97 6.75
CA ILE A 133 -0.75 -16.58 7.02
C ILE A 133 -0.68 -17.37 8.34
N ASP A 134 -1.60 -17.07 9.25
CA ASP A 134 -1.90 -17.95 10.39
C ASP A 134 -2.99 -18.94 9.94
N GLU A 135 -2.58 -20.16 9.56
CA GLU A 135 -3.49 -21.18 9.03
C GLU A 135 -4.54 -21.60 10.07
N GLU A 136 -4.15 -21.67 11.34
CA GLU A 136 -5.11 -21.95 12.44
C GLU A 136 -6.15 -20.84 12.56
N GLY A 137 -5.70 -19.58 12.53
CA GLY A 137 -6.61 -18.42 12.55
C GLY A 137 -7.54 -18.41 11.35
N ARG A 138 -7.05 -18.73 10.14
CA ARG A 138 -7.88 -18.87 8.93
C ARG A 138 -8.92 -19.97 9.05
N PHE A 139 -8.53 -21.11 9.60
CA PHE A 139 -9.46 -22.21 9.84
C PHE A 139 -10.55 -21.83 10.84
N ALA A 140 -10.18 -21.22 11.97
CA ALA A 140 -11.13 -20.74 12.97
C ALA A 140 -12.11 -19.72 12.37
N PHE A 141 -11.63 -18.78 11.57
CA PHE A 141 -12.45 -17.80 10.83
C PHE A 141 -13.43 -18.49 9.87
N ALA A 142 -12.92 -19.45 9.07
CA ALA A 142 -13.77 -20.18 8.13
C ALA A 142 -14.91 -20.93 8.82
N ARG A 143 -14.60 -21.61 9.94
CA ARG A 143 -15.63 -22.31 10.75
C ARG A 143 -16.65 -21.35 11.35
N SER A 144 -16.21 -20.21 11.84
CA SER A 144 -17.11 -19.18 12.38
C SER A 144 -18.03 -18.58 11.31
N SER A 145 -17.51 -18.39 10.09
CA SER A 145 -18.25 -17.73 9.00
C SER A 145 -19.15 -18.66 8.20
N TYR A 146 -18.75 -19.92 8.01
CA TYR A 146 -19.41 -20.88 7.12
C TYR A 146 -19.97 -22.10 7.85
N GLY A 147 -19.73 -22.24 9.18
CA GLY A 147 -20.21 -23.35 9.99
C GLY A 147 -19.77 -24.71 9.42
N GLU A 148 -20.72 -25.63 9.29
CA GLU A 148 -20.48 -26.98 8.74
C GLU A 148 -20.06 -27.00 7.25
N LYS A 149 -20.24 -25.88 6.52
CA LYS A 149 -19.82 -25.74 5.13
C LYS A 149 -18.33 -25.31 5.02
N ALA A 150 -17.66 -25.02 6.13
CA ALA A 150 -16.25 -24.73 6.12
C ALA A 150 -15.45 -25.96 5.65
N MET A 151 -14.52 -25.76 4.72
CA MET A 151 -13.61 -26.84 4.31
C MET A 151 -12.66 -27.17 5.45
N GLU A 152 -12.31 -28.44 5.60
CA GLU A 152 -11.35 -28.92 6.61
C GLU A 152 -9.90 -28.49 6.30
N LEU A 153 -9.62 -28.18 5.06
CA LEU A 153 -8.29 -27.80 4.61
C LEU A 153 -8.20 -26.28 4.40
N PRO A 154 -7.07 -25.65 4.74
CA PRO A 154 -6.91 -24.21 4.65
C PRO A 154 -7.02 -23.73 3.19
N GLU A 155 -7.63 -22.58 3.00
CA GLU A 155 -7.73 -21.92 1.68
C GLU A 155 -6.43 -21.23 1.25
N ARG A 156 -5.56 -20.96 2.21
CA ARG A 156 -4.23 -20.33 2.06
C ARG A 156 -3.28 -20.96 3.06
N THR A 157 -2.00 -21.02 2.70
CA THR A 157 -0.93 -21.45 3.60
C THR A 157 0.16 -20.40 3.72
N ASN A 158 0.89 -20.40 4.83
CA ASN A 158 2.02 -19.52 5.03
C ASN A 158 3.15 -19.83 4.04
N GLU A 159 3.32 -21.09 3.70
CA GLU A 159 4.30 -21.53 2.69
C GLU A 159 4.04 -20.87 1.34
N MET A 160 2.79 -20.97 0.84
CA MET A 160 2.43 -20.35 -0.44
C MET A 160 2.50 -18.82 -0.38
N ALA A 161 2.05 -18.18 0.68
CA ALA A 161 2.25 -16.73 0.85
C ALA A 161 3.73 -16.35 0.73
N GLY A 162 4.63 -17.15 1.29
CA GLY A 162 6.08 -16.97 1.16
C GLY A 162 6.60 -17.13 -0.28
N VAL A 163 6.00 -18.03 -1.08
CA VAL A 163 6.34 -18.15 -2.52
C VAL A 163 6.03 -16.85 -3.25
N TYR A 164 4.82 -16.29 -3.05
CA TYR A 164 4.42 -15.03 -3.67
C TYR A 164 5.23 -13.84 -3.14
N ALA A 165 5.54 -13.83 -1.85
CA ALA A 165 6.39 -12.79 -1.25
C ALA A 165 7.78 -12.75 -1.90
N ARG A 166 8.43 -13.91 -2.09
CA ARG A 166 9.73 -14.00 -2.78
C ARG A 166 9.66 -13.45 -4.19
N GLN A 167 8.64 -13.82 -4.98
CA GLN A 167 8.50 -13.31 -6.36
C GLN A 167 8.25 -11.79 -6.41
N CYS A 168 7.54 -11.24 -5.43
CA CYS A 168 7.36 -9.80 -5.28
C CYS A 168 8.70 -9.08 -5.05
N VAL A 169 9.53 -9.60 -4.12
CA VAL A 169 10.84 -9.04 -3.81
C VAL A 169 11.81 -9.18 -5.00
N GLU A 170 11.81 -10.34 -5.67
CA GLU A 170 12.63 -10.57 -6.86
C GLU A 170 12.27 -9.60 -7.99
N LEU A 171 10.99 -9.42 -8.25
CA LEU A 171 10.52 -8.46 -9.26
C LEU A 171 10.96 -7.03 -8.94
N ALA A 172 10.85 -6.62 -7.68
CA ALA A 172 11.30 -5.29 -7.27
C ALA A 172 12.79 -5.07 -7.56
N LYS A 173 13.63 -6.08 -7.29
CA LYS A 173 15.07 -6.07 -7.63
C LYS A 173 15.29 -5.98 -9.15
N GLU A 174 14.58 -6.78 -9.94
CA GLU A 174 14.66 -6.75 -11.41
C GLU A 174 14.32 -5.38 -11.99
N LEU A 175 13.32 -4.70 -11.40
CA LEU A 175 12.85 -3.39 -11.86
C LEU A 175 13.62 -2.21 -11.26
N GLY A 176 14.55 -2.46 -10.33
CA GLY A 176 15.28 -1.41 -9.62
C GLY A 176 14.37 -0.48 -8.81
N ILE A 177 13.32 -1.04 -8.17
CA ILE A 177 12.37 -0.32 -7.32
C ILE A 177 12.40 -0.86 -5.88
N TYR A 178 11.80 -0.12 -4.96
CA TYR A 178 11.72 -0.52 -3.57
C TYR A 178 10.71 -1.65 -3.34
N SER A 179 11.00 -2.52 -2.37
CA SER A 179 10.05 -3.48 -1.83
C SER A 179 10.07 -3.50 -0.31
N ILE A 180 8.94 -3.89 0.28
CA ILE A 180 8.77 -4.12 1.70
C ILE A 180 8.36 -5.58 1.88
N ASP A 181 9.24 -6.39 2.46
CA ASP A 181 8.99 -7.80 2.76
C ASP A 181 8.27 -7.93 4.12
N ILE A 182 6.95 -7.72 4.11
CA ILE A 182 6.09 -7.85 5.29
C ILE A 182 5.97 -9.31 5.72
N TRP A 183 6.05 -10.26 4.78
CA TRP A 183 5.99 -11.69 5.07
C TRP A 183 7.12 -12.10 6.03
N SER A 184 8.36 -11.78 5.69
CA SER A 184 9.52 -12.07 6.55
C SER A 184 9.49 -11.23 7.82
N LYS A 185 9.22 -9.92 7.69
CA LYS A 185 9.30 -8.96 8.79
C LYS A 185 8.39 -9.30 9.97
N MET A 186 7.17 -9.71 9.71
CA MET A 186 6.24 -10.06 10.78
C MET A 186 6.66 -11.33 11.49
N GLN A 187 7.25 -12.28 10.79
CA GLN A 187 7.69 -13.57 11.35
C GLN A 187 8.96 -13.48 12.21
N GLU A 188 9.69 -12.36 12.18
CA GLU A 188 10.80 -12.12 13.13
C GLU A 188 10.33 -12.07 14.60
N LYS A 189 9.04 -11.87 14.84
CA LYS A 189 8.48 -11.74 16.20
C LYS A 189 7.79 -13.02 16.63
N GLU A 190 8.19 -13.57 17.75
CA GLU A 190 7.50 -14.69 18.37
C GLU A 190 6.01 -14.35 18.63
N GLY A 191 5.12 -15.30 18.36
CA GLY A 191 3.67 -15.11 18.50
C GLY A 191 3.05 -14.16 17.47
N TRP A 192 3.74 -13.90 16.34
CA TRP A 192 3.30 -13.02 15.28
C TRP A 192 1.88 -13.30 14.78
N GLN A 193 1.46 -14.58 14.77
CA GLN A 193 0.17 -15.03 14.27
C GLN A 193 -0.99 -14.28 14.93
N LYS A 194 -1.03 -14.29 16.24
CA LYS A 194 -2.11 -13.65 17.02
C LYS A 194 -1.82 -12.16 17.26
N LYS A 195 -0.56 -11.76 17.23
CA LYS A 195 -0.17 -10.37 17.44
C LYS A 195 -0.50 -9.50 16.25
N PHE A 196 -0.19 -9.95 15.03
CA PHE A 196 -0.27 -9.13 13.82
C PHE A 196 -1.47 -9.44 12.93
N LEU A 197 -2.13 -10.61 13.14
CA LEU A 197 -3.25 -11.05 12.31
C LEU A 197 -4.52 -11.24 13.16
N SER A 198 -5.63 -10.67 12.69
CA SER A 198 -6.92 -10.71 13.40
C SER A 198 -7.72 -11.97 13.11
N ASP A 199 -7.68 -12.45 11.86
CA ASP A 199 -8.43 -13.62 11.37
C ASP A 199 -7.51 -14.60 10.63
N GLY A 200 -6.22 -14.51 10.91
CA GLY A 200 -5.16 -15.29 10.24
C GLY A 200 -4.69 -14.73 8.90
N LEU A 201 -5.23 -13.58 8.45
CA LEU A 201 -4.87 -12.90 7.21
C LEU A 201 -4.86 -11.37 7.35
N HIS A 202 -5.97 -10.78 7.79
CA HIS A 202 -6.09 -9.34 7.94
C HIS A 202 -5.35 -8.85 9.18
N LEU A 203 -4.89 -7.60 9.12
CA LEU A 203 -3.98 -7.06 10.13
C LEU A 203 -4.74 -6.59 11.39
N THR A 204 -4.14 -6.85 12.56
CA THR A 204 -4.47 -6.14 13.81
C THR A 204 -3.96 -4.71 13.76
N PRO A 205 -4.29 -3.82 14.73
CA PRO A 205 -3.63 -2.52 14.86
C PRO A 205 -2.10 -2.62 14.93
N GLU A 206 -1.56 -3.61 15.63
CA GLU A 206 -0.12 -3.86 15.72
C GLU A 206 0.48 -4.30 14.38
N GLY A 207 -0.22 -5.14 13.62
CA GLY A 207 0.16 -5.52 12.25
C GLY A 207 0.16 -4.32 11.30
N ASN A 208 -0.87 -3.48 11.38
CA ASN A 208 -0.94 -2.22 10.64
C ASN A 208 0.22 -1.27 11.00
N ALA A 209 0.61 -1.20 12.28
CA ALA A 209 1.74 -0.40 12.73
C ALA A 209 3.09 -0.90 12.16
N VAL A 210 3.24 -2.20 11.89
CA VAL A 210 4.42 -2.73 11.17
C VAL A 210 4.44 -2.18 9.75
N VAL A 211 3.33 -2.28 9.01
CA VAL A 211 3.24 -1.79 7.63
C VAL A 211 3.51 -0.31 7.54
N SER A 212 2.86 0.52 8.38
CA SER A 212 3.04 1.98 8.34
C SER A 212 4.49 2.40 8.60
N ARG A 213 5.17 1.80 9.59
CA ARG A 213 6.57 2.08 9.88
C ARG A 213 7.49 1.75 8.72
N GLU A 214 7.31 0.58 8.09
CA GLU A 214 8.13 0.17 6.96
C GLU A 214 7.89 1.06 5.73
N VAL A 215 6.65 1.46 5.46
CA VAL A 215 6.34 2.40 4.36
C VAL A 215 6.99 3.76 4.62
N ILE A 216 6.85 4.33 5.83
CA ILE A 216 7.47 5.61 6.19
C ILE A 216 9.00 5.52 6.09
N ARG A 217 9.61 4.42 6.54
CA ARG A 217 11.05 4.18 6.42
C ARG A 217 11.50 4.20 4.97
N VAL A 218 10.86 3.40 4.11
CA VAL A 218 11.22 3.32 2.68
C VAL A 218 11.00 4.66 1.97
N PHE A 219 9.91 5.36 2.27
CA PHE A 219 9.66 6.68 1.70
C PHE A 219 10.73 7.69 2.08
N SER A 220 11.18 7.65 3.36
CA SER A 220 12.25 8.54 3.85
C SER A 220 13.60 8.22 3.21
N GLU A 221 13.94 6.93 3.06
CA GLU A 221 15.18 6.48 2.40
C GLU A 221 15.20 6.83 0.91
N ALA A 222 14.03 6.84 0.26
CA ALA A 222 13.95 7.12 -1.18
C ALA A 222 14.10 8.62 -1.51
N TRP A 223 13.42 9.52 -0.85
CA TRP A 223 13.42 10.99 -1.02
C TRP A 223 12.11 11.65 -0.50
N LEU A 224 11.15 10.87 -0.05
CA LEU A 224 9.81 11.33 0.35
C LEU A 224 9.70 11.39 1.89
N SER A 225 10.72 11.96 2.55
CA SER A 225 10.73 12.16 4.00
C SER A 225 9.68 13.18 4.42
N ALA A 226 8.71 12.78 5.24
CA ALA A 226 7.72 13.70 5.76
C ALA A 226 8.33 14.84 6.59
N ALA A 227 9.49 14.61 7.24
CA ALA A 227 10.19 15.65 8.00
C ALA A 227 10.75 16.77 7.09
N GLU A 228 11.12 16.42 5.86
CA GLU A 228 11.75 17.35 4.90
C GLU A 228 10.75 18.00 3.95
N MET A 229 9.53 17.47 3.83
CA MET A 229 8.50 18.02 2.97
C MET A 229 7.94 19.33 3.54
N PRO A 230 7.80 20.38 2.71
CA PRO A 230 7.19 21.64 3.14
C PRO A 230 5.68 21.46 3.39
N PHE A 231 5.16 22.26 4.29
CA PHE A 231 3.71 22.45 4.40
C PHE A 231 3.15 23.20 3.18
N ASP A 232 1.90 22.91 2.82
CA ASP A 232 1.19 23.53 1.70
C ASP A 232 0.95 25.02 1.86
N PHE A 233 0.60 25.47 3.08
CA PHE A 233 0.30 26.85 3.42
C PHE A 233 1.05 27.29 4.70
N PRO A 234 1.11 28.60 4.99
CA PRO A 234 1.72 29.10 6.21
C PRO A 234 1.14 28.48 7.48
N HIS A 235 1.95 28.34 8.52
CA HIS A 235 1.45 28.03 9.85
C HIS A 235 0.70 29.27 10.40
N HIS A 236 -0.31 29.05 11.25
CA HIS A 236 -1.13 30.16 11.77
C HIS A 236 -0.29 31.24 12.48
N SER A 237 0.83 30.88 13.10
CA SER A 237 1.74 31.83 13.77
C SER A 237 2.50 32.74 12.80
N GLU A 238 2.54 32.40 11.50
CA GLU A 238 3.15 33.22 10.44
C GLU A 238 2.15 34.22 9.83
N ILE A 239 0.88 34.17 10.26
CA ILE A 239 -0.19 34.99 9.70
C ILE A 239 -0.40 36.23 10.57
N ASP A 240 -0.12 37.42 10.02
CA ASP A 240 -0.44 38.69 10.66
C ASP A 240 -1.97 38.86 10.69
N GLY A 241 -2.56 38.93 11.89
CA GLY A 241 -3.99 39.08 12.08
C GLY A 241 -4.56 40.41 11.52
N LYS A 242 -3.71 41.44 11.33
CA LYS A 242 -4.12 42.76 10.75
C LYS A 242 -3.97 42.75 9.21
N ASN A 243 -3.09 41.94 8.66
CA ASN A 243 -2.88 41.81 7.23
C ASN A 243 -2.63 40.35 6.81
N PRO A 244 -3.63 39.45 6.94
CA PRO A 244 -3.48 38.04 6.70
C PRO A 244 -3.06 37.71 5.27
N GLY A 245 -3.52 38.51 4.28
CA GLY A 245 -3.18 38.27 2.86
C GLY A 245 -1.70 38.25 2.55
N LYS A 246 -0.87 38.98 3.32
CA LYS A 246 0.59 39.07 3.15
C LYS A 246 1.28 37.70 3.28
N ALA A 247 0.84 36.86 4.23
CA ALA A 247 1.41 35.53 4.45
C ALA A 247 1.21 34.57 3.26
N PHE A 248 0.14 34.78 2.47
CA PHE A 248 -0.16 33.97 1.29
C PHE A 248 0.46 34.52 -0.01
N GLN A 249 0.88 35.80 -0.01
CA GLN A 249 1.58 36.42 -1.14
C GLN A 249 3.09 36.11 -1.14
N GLN A 250 3.74 36.06 0.04
CA GLN A 250 5.19 35.86 0.17
C GLN A 250 5.70 34.49 -0.27
N ARG A 251 4.86 33.47 -0.38
CA ARG A 251 5.22 32.15 -0.96
C ARG A 251 4.98 32.10 -2.47
N CYS A 252 4.74 33.22 -3.09
CA CYS A 252 4.56 33.39 -4.53
C CYS A 252 5.87 33.75 -5.29
N LEU A 253 7.02 33.74 -4.61
CA LEU A 253 8.32 34.07 -5.23
C LEU A 253 9.23 32.85 -5.34
#